data_03b46b54d25bc3a8b8d0e90e0dc5e16f
#
_entry.id   03b46b54d25bc3a8b8d0e90e0dc5e16f
#
_cell.length_a   1.000
_cell.length_b   1.000
_cell.length_c   1.000
_cell.angle_alpha   90.00
_cell.angle_beta   90.00
_cell.angle_gamma   90.00
#
_symmetry.space_group_name_H-M   'P 1'
#
loop_
_entity.id
_entity.type
_entity.pdbx_description
1 polymer ?
#
loop_
_entity_poly.entity_id
_entity_poly.type
_entity_poly.pdbx_seq_one_letter_code
_entity_poly.pdbx_strand_id
1 'polypeptide(L)'
;MLERSLIGRESEPTTHEVEKGAIRRFAEAIGDPNPLALDEAAARAAGFSGLVAPPTFAFTLGWSERFRHSLDLGTRSVLHGEQSFEYARPIVAGDRLTVRSKVADVLERAGASGPMDVLVIEDEGRGEKGDLVFKVRSTFILRRG
;
A
#
# COMPACT_ATOMS: atom_id res chain seq x y z
N MET A 1 -7.64 23.58 -3.89
CA MET A 1 -8.26 22.38 -4.51
C MET A 1 -7.17 21.64 -5.24
N LEU A 2 -7.13 20.32 -5.09
CA LEU A 2 -6.29 19.49 -5.94
C LEU A 2 -6.85 19.48 -7.35
N GLU A 3 -5.97 19.44 -8.34
CA GLU A 3 -6.39 19.42 -9.72
C GLU A 3 -6.88 18.02 -10.13
N ARG A 4 -8.05 17.97 -10.76
CA ARG A 4 -8.58 16.72 -11.32
C ARG A 4 -7.72 16.14 -12.45
N SER A 5 -6.85 16.93 -13.03
CA SER A 5 -5.83 16.51 -14.01
C SER A 5 -4.84 15.48 -13.44
N LEU A 6 -4.76 15.35 -12.11
CA LEU A 6 -3.96 14.30 -11.44
C LEU A 6 -4.55 12.90 -11.63
N ILE A 7 -5.87 12.78 -11.90
CA ILE A 7 -6.52 11.47 -12.08
C ILE A 7 -5.87 10.72 -13.25
N GLY A 8 -5.51 9.49 -13.01
CA GLY A 8 -4.82 8.64 -13.99
C GLY A 8 -3.29 8.75 -13.97
N ARG A 9 -2.72 9.69 -13.21
CA ARG A 9 -1.26 9.81 -13.06
C ARG A 9 -0.70 8.58 -12.33
N GLU A 10 0.34 8.00 -12.90
CA GLU A 10 0.96 6.78 -12.39
C GLU A 10 2.40 7.04 -11.92
N SER A 11 2.84 6.23 -10.95
CA SER A 11 4.23 6.17 -10.55
C SER A 11 5.05 5.34 -11.55
N GLU A 12 6.36 5.56 -11.56
CA GLU A 12 7.27 4.54 -12.08
C GLU A 12 7.10 3.24 -11.28
N PRO A 13 7.21 2.07 -11.91
CA PRO A 13 7.16 0.80 -11.21
C PRO A 13 8.37 0.66 -10.27
N THR A 14 8.12 0.14 -9.08
CA THR A 14 9.16 -0.14 -8.09
C THR A 14 9.18 -1.63 -7.78
N THR A 15 10.35 -2.26 -7.84
CA THR A 15 10.50 -3.67 -7.52
C THR A 15 10.97 -3.84 -6.08
N HIS A 16 10.29 -4.72 -5.34
CA HIS A 16 10.56 -5.05 -3.95
C HIS A 16 10.87 -6.54 -3.82
N GLU A 17 11.93 -6.87 -3.11
CA GLU A 17 12.17 -8.22 -2.60
C GLU A 17 11.57 -8.31 -1.21
N VAL A 18 10.65 -9.25 -1.02
CA VAL A 18 9.96 -9.43 0.27
C VAL A 18 10.85 -10.25 1.19
N GLU A 19 11.53 -9.57 2.09
CA GLU A 19 12.42 -10.22 3.06
C GLU A 19 11.67 -10.74 4.28
N LYS A 20 12.02 -11.95 4.75
CA LYS A 20 11.42 -12.53 5.95
C LYS A 20 11.58 -11.65 7.20
N GLY A 21 12.71 -10.94 7.31
CA GLY A 21 12.94 -9.99 8.39
C GLY A 21 11.98 -8.80 8.37
N ALA A 22 11.63 -8.32 7.16
CA ALA A 22 10.64 -7.24 7.02
C ALA A 22 9.23 -7.70 7.46
N ILE A 23 8.81 -8.90 7.06
CA ILE A 23 7.53 -9.48 7.48
C ILE A 23 7.48 -9.60 9.01
N ARG A 24 8.54 -10.17 9.63
CA ARG A 24 8.60 -10.37 11.08
C ARG A 24 8.53 -9.04 11.84
N ARG A 25 9.34 -8.05 11.45
CA ARG A 25 9.33 -6.72 12.07
C ARG A 25 7.97 -6.04 11.93
N PHE A 26 7.33 -6.17 10.79
CA PHE A 26 6.00 -5.59 10.57
C PHE A 26 4.96 -6.25 11.47
N ALA A 27 4.92 -7.58 11.54
CA ALA A 27 4.02 -8.32 12.43
C ALA A 27 4.22 -7.92 13.90
N GLU A 28 5.46 -7.84 14.35
CA GLU A 28 5.80 -7.40 15.71
C GLU A 28 5.35 -5.96 15.97
N ALA A 29 5.55 -5.05 15.02
CA ALA A 29 5.18 -3.65 15.13
C ALA A 29 3.67 -3.41 15.25
N ILE A 30 2.85 -4.23 14.58
CA ILE A 30 1.39 -4.16 14.66
C ILE A 30 0.80 -5.06 15.76
N GLY A 31 1.64 -5.82 16.49
CA GLY A 31 1.20 -6.74 17.53
C GLY A 31 0.45 -7.96 16.99
N ASP A 32 0.75 -8.41 15.77
CA ASP A 32 0.14 -9.60 15.18
C ASP A 32 0.88 -10.86 15.66
N PRO A 33 0.23 -11.72 16.47
CA PRO A 33 0.85 -12.94 17.00
C PRO A 33 0.76 -14.12 16.05
N ASN A 34 0.28 -13.93 14.81
CA ASN A 34 0.09 -15.03 13.86
C ASN A 34 1.42 -15.74 13.57
N PRO A 35 1.53 -17.06 13.89
CA PRO A 35 2.77 -17.80 13.69
C PRO A 35 3.20 -17.87 12.23
N LEU A 36 2.29 -17.71 11.26
CA LEU A 36 2.63 -17.68 9.84
C LEU A 36 3.58 -16.54 9.47
N ALA A 37 3.54 -15.44 10.22
CA ALA A 37 4.40 -14.27 10.00
C ALA A 37 5.69 -14.30 10.87
N LEU A 38 5.77 -15.20 11.85
CA LEU A 38 6.83 -15.21 12.87
C LEU A 38 7.69 -16.47 12.84
N ASP A 39 7.12 -17.62 12.43
CA ASP A 39 7.76 -18.94 12.48
C ASP A 39 7.74 -19.61 11.09
N GLU A 40 8.93 -19.80 10.50
CA GLU A 40 9.07 -20.43 9.18
C GLU A 40 8.59 -21.89 9.18
N ALA A 41 8.77 -22.63 10.28
CA ALA A 41 8.30 -24.01 10.38
C ALA A 41 6.77 -24.07 10.36
N ALA A 42 6.10 -23.17 11.08
CA ALA A 42 4.65 -23.05 11.07
C ALA A 42 4.12 -22.66 9.67
N ALA A 43 4.78 -21.72 9.01
CA ALA A 43 4.39 -21.30 7.66
C ALA A 43 4.52 -22.47 6.66
N ARG A 44 5.61 -23.22 6.71
CA ARG A 44 5.82 -24.40 5.85
C ARG A 44 4.84 -25.51 6.14
N ALA A 45 4.54 -25.78 7.41
CA ALA A 45 3.52 -26.76 7.80
C ALA A 45 2.13 -26.39 7.28
N ALA A 46 1.84 -25.09 7.10
CA ALA A 46 0.61 -24.59 6.50
C ALA A 46 0.64 -24.60 4.96
N GLY A 47 1.73 -25.03 4.32
CA GLY A 47 1.86 -25.15 2.86
C GLY A 47 2.48 -23.94 2.15
N PHE A 48 3.04 -22.97 2.89
CA PHE A 48 3.73 -21.82 2.31
C PHE A 48 5.23 -22.07 2.19
N SER A 49 5.86 -21.41 1.23
CA SER A 49 7.32 -21.53 1.00
C SER A 49 8.16 -20.75 2.02
N GLY A 50 7.56 -19.87 2.79
CA GLY A 50 8.21 -19.03 3.80
C GLY A 50 7.20 -18.26 4.61
N LEU A 51 7.66 -17.30 5.42
CA LEU A 51 6.78 -16.45 6.23
C LEU A 51 5.74 -15.75 5.38
N VAL A 52 4.52 -15.69 5.87
CA VAL A 52 3.38 -15.03 5.23
C VAL A 52 3.21 -13.64 5.81
N ALA A 53 3.19 -12.64 4.96
CA ALA A 53 2.99 -11.27 5.39
C ALA A 53 1.60 -11.04 5.99
N PRO A 54 1.47 -10.25 7.06
CA PRO A 54 0.18 -9.80 7.55
C PRO A 54 -0.63 -9.09 6.46
N PRO A 55 -1.99 -9.12 6.51
CA PRO A 55 -2.83 -8.58 5.44
C PRO A 55 -2.62 -7.10 5.13
N THR A 56 -2.10 -6.31 6.06
CA THR A 56 -1.85 -4.87 5.85
C THR A 56 -0.43 -4.56 5.36
N PHE A 57 0.43 -5.57 5.22
CA PHE A 57 1.83 -5.41 4.80
C PHE A 57 1.96 -4.75 3.42
N ALA A 58 1.05 -5.05 2.49
CA ALA A 58 1.10 -4.52 1.13
C ALA A 58 1.08 -2.98 1.07
N PHE A 59 0.50 -2.30 2.06
CA PHE A 59 0.53 -0.85 2.17
C PHE A 59 1.96 -0.29 2.23
N THR A 60 2.91 -1.04 2.79
CA THR A 60 4.32 -0.61 2.89
C THR A 60 5.05 -0.62 1.56
N LEU A 61 4.50 -1.25 0.53
CA LEU A 61 5.12 -1.44 -0.79
C LEU A 61 4.68 -0.38 -1.81
N GLY A 62 3.55 0.28 -1.58
CA GLY A 62 3.00 1.32 -2.45
C GLY A 62 3.20 2.74 -1.90
N TRP A 63 2.55 3.72 -2.54
CA TRP A 63 2.51 5.12 -2.10
C TRP A 63 3.90 5.69 -1.79
N SER A 64 4.86 5.46 -2.68
CA SER A 64 6.25 5.87 -2.47
C SER A 64 6.36 7.37 -2.26
N GLU A 65 7.33 7.79 -1.44
CA GLU A 65 7.60 9.19 -1.17
C GLU A 65 7.91 9.98 -2.45
N ARG A 66 8.62 9.36 -3.39
CA ARG A 66 8.91 9.94 -4.71
C ARG A 66 7.64 10.23 -5.50
N PHE A 67 6.67 9.30 -5.52
CA PHE A 67 5.40 9.50 -6.19
C PHE A 67 4.59 10.60 -5.51
N ARG A 68 4.52 10.58 -4.18
CA ARG A 68 3.86 11.62 -3.38
C ARG A 68 4.42 13.02 -3.70
N HIS A 69 5.74 13.16 -3.75
CA HIS A 69 6.36 14.44 -4.10
C HIS A 69 6.04 14.88 -5.54
N SER A 70 5.92 13.93 -6.47
CA SER A 70 5.57 14.23 -7.86
C SER A 70 4.16 14.79 -8.05
N LEU A 71 3.27 14.59 -7.07
CA LEU A 71 1.89 15.10 -7.12
C LEU A 71 1.74 16.55 -6.65
N ASP A 72 2.82 17.15 -6.15
CA ASP A 72 2.86 18.54 -5.64
C ASP A 72 1.67 18.86 -4.70
N LEU A 73 1.55 18.05 -3.65
CA LEU A 73 0.46 18.22 -2.67
C LEU A 73 0.62 19.47 -1.80
N GLY A 74 1.73 20.20 -1.95
CA GLY A 74 2.05 21.41 -1.18
C GLY A 74 2.26 21.11 0.30
N THR A 75 1.96 22.10 1.14
CA THR A 75 2.09 22.02 2.62
C THR A 75 0.85 21.45 3.31
N ARG A 76 -0.05 20.80 2.57
CA ARG A 76 -1.30 20.26 3.13
C ARG A 76 -1.03 19.17 4.16
N SER A 77 -1.78 19.22 5.26
CA SER A 77 -1.82 18.10 6.18
C SER A 77 -2.52 16.92 5.54
N VAL A 78 -1.87 15.76 5.55
CA VAL A 78 -2.41 14.52 4.98
C VAL A 78 -2.87 13.62 6.12
N LEU A 79 -4.14 13.23 6.08
CA LEU A 79 -4.72 12.24 6.99
C LEU A 79 -5.08 10.99 6.20
N HIS A 80 -4.78 9.83 6.77
CA HIS A 80 -5.21 8.55 6.21
C HIS A 80 -6.67 8.31 6.62
N GLY A 81 -7.58 8.29 5.65
CA GLY A 81 -9.03 8.17 5.88
C GLY A 81 -9.53 6.74 5.80
N GLU A 82 -9.25 6.07 4.70
CA GLU A 82 -9.72 4.71 4.44
C GLU A 82 -8.64 3.86 3.79
N GLN A 83 -8.74 2.53 4.01
CA GLN A 83 -7.83 1.56 3.42
C GLN A 83 -8.58 0.29 3.07
N SER A 84 -8.36 -0.24 1.86
CA SER A 84 -8.82 -1.57 1.47
C SER A 84 -7.72 -2.38 0.80
N PHE A 85 -7.81 -3.69 0.93
CA PHE A 85 -6.87 -4.66 0.37
C PHE A 85 -7.62 -5.76 -0.36
N GLU A 86 -7.16 -6.08 -1.56
CA GLU A 86 -7.60 -7.23 -2.33
C GLU A 86 -6.38 -8.08 -2.65
N TYR A 87 -6.43 -9.38 -2.33
CA TYR A 87 -5.35 -10.32 -2.59
C TYR A 87 -5.80 -11.42 -3.55
N ALA A 88 -5.05 -11.61 -4.63
CA ALA A 88 -5.17 -12.80 -5.46
C ALA A 88 -4.47 -14.00 -4.81
N ARG A 89 -3.40 -13.74 -4.06
CA ARG A 89 -2.68 -14.68 -3.19
C ARG A 89 -1.99 -13.95 -2.05
N PRO A 90 -1.63 -14.65 -0.96
CA PRO A 90 -0.80 -14.05 0.10
C PRO A 90 0.56 -13.59 -0.43
N ILE A 91 1.12 -12.58 0.22
CA ILE A 91 2.53 -12.19 0.05
C ILE A 91 3.38 -13.07 0.95
N VAL A 92 4.42 -13.67 0.39
CA VAL A 92 5.30 -14.62 1.08
C VAL A 92 6.75 -14.14 1.01
N ALA A 93 7.53 -14.42 2.04
CA ALA A 93 8.96 -14.14 2.04
C ALA A 93 9.64 -14.81 0.84
N GLY A 94 10.47 -14.05 0.11
CA GLY A 94 11.08 -14.46 -1.15
C GLY A 94 10.34 -14.00 -2.39
N ASP A 95 9.13 -13.46 -2.26
CA ASP A 95 8.45 -12.82 -3.38
C ASP A 95 9.26 -11.63 -3.91
N ARG A 96 9.27 -11.50 -5.22
CA ARG A 96 9.75 -10.31 -5.92
C ARG A 96 8.55 -9.65 -6.60
N LEU A 97 8.17 -8.48 -6.09
CA LEU A 97 6.94 -7.80 -6.47
C LEU A 97 7.26 -6.48 -7.15
N THR A 98 6.65 -6.23 -8.29
CA THR A 98 6.67 -4.93 -8.96
C THR A 98 5.39 -4.19 -8.63
N VAL A 99 5.52 -3.03 -8.00
CA VAL A 99 4.39 -2.22 -7.52
C VAL A 99 4.32 -0.93 -8.31
N ARG A 100 3.12 -0.56 -8.72
CA ARG A 100 2.80 0.71 -9.37
C ARG A 100 1.63 1.37 -8.63
N SER A 101 1.77 2.66 -8.35
CA SER A 101 0.73 3.49 -7.76
C SER A 101 0.05 4.34 -8.84
N LYS A 102 -1.25 4.57 -8.69
CA LYS A 102 -2.04 5.40 -9.60
C LYS A 102 -2.97 6.29 -8.80
N VAL A 103 -3.13 7.54 -9.22
CA VAL A 103 -4.21 8.40 -8.73
C VAL A 103 -5.51 7.91 -9.33
N ALA A 104 -6.34 7.28 -8.52
CA ALA A 104 -7.62 6.72 -8.95
C ALA A 104 -8.72 7.77 -8.97
N ASP A 105 -8.71 8.71 -8.01
CA ASP A 105 -9.71 9.79 -7.95
C ASP A 105 -9.21 11.00 -7.15
N VAL A 106 -9.80 12.15 -7.44
CA VAL A 106 -9.61 13.41 -6.71
C VAL A 106 -10.99 14.04 -6.51
N LEU A 107 -11.39 14.19 -5.25
CA LEU A 107 -12.70 14.69 -4.87
C LEU A 107 -12.57 15.88 -3.93
N GLU A 108 -13.59 16.72 -3.90
CA GLU A 108 -13.76 17.73 -2.87
C GLU A 108 -14.90 17.31 -1.93
N ARG A 109 -14.69 17.51 -0.64
CA ARG A 109 -15.70 17.25 0.39
C ARG A 109 -15.84 18.45 1.31
N ALA A 110 -17.04 18.70 1.76
CA ALA A 110 -17.30 19.65 2.83
C ALA A 110 -16.94 19.01 4.18
N GLY A 111 -16.12 19.69 4.97
CA GLY A 111 -15.79 19.30 6.34
C GLY A 111 -16.24 20.35 7.33
N ALA A 112 -16.28 20.01 8.61
CA ALA A 112 -16.68 20.93 9.68
C ALA A 112 -15.77 22.18 9.76
N SER A 113 -14.50 22.05 9.35
CA SER A 113 -13.50 23.12 9.35
C SER A 113 -13.27 23.75 7.97
N GLY A 114 -14.18 23.51 7.01
CA GLY A 114 -14.05 24.00 5.63
C GLY A 114 -13.85 22.89 4.59
N PRO A 115 -13.68 23.26 3.32
CA PRO A 115 -13.49 22.30 2.25
C PRO A 115 -12.17 21.53 2.41
N MET A 116 -12.18 20.24 2.10
CA MET A 116 -11.03 19.37 2.07
C MET A 116 -10.95 18.64 0.73
N ASP A 117 -9.74 18.36 0.30
CA ASP A 117 -9.50 17.52 -0.87
C ASP A 117 -9.39 16.07 -0.42
N VAL A 118 -9.94 15.14 -1.20
CA VAL A 118 -9.82 13.70 -0.99
C VAL A 118 -9.07 13.11 -2.18
N LEU A 119 -7.93 12.50 -1.89
CA LEU A 119 -7.07 11.85 -2.88
C LEU A 119 -7.18 10.33 -2.72
N VAL A 120 -7.55 9.65 -3.78
CA VAL A 120 -7.63 8.19 -3.81
C VAL A 120 -6.48 7.63 -4.62
N ILE A 121 -5.71 6.75 -4.00
CA ILE A 121 -4.58 6.06 -4.62
C ILE A 121 -4.89 4.57 -4.71
N GLU A 122 -4.59 3.98 -5.85
CA GLU A 122 -4.55 2.54 -6.04
C GLU A 122 -3.11 2.09 -6.26
N ASP A 123 -2.68 1.09 -5.48
CA ASP A 123 -1.43 0.39 -5.69
C ASP A 123 -1.72 -1.01 -6.21
N GLU A 124 -1.01 -1.42 -7.25
CA GLU A 124 -1.10 -2.76 -7.82
C GLU A 124 0.27 -3.44 -7.73
N GLY A 125 0.31 -4.62 -7.11
CA GLY A 125 1.51 -5.44 -6.99
C GLY A 125 1.42 -6.69 -7.85
N ARG A 126 2.44 -6.93 -8.68
CA ARG A 126 2.56 -8.09 -9.56
C ARG A 126 3.81 -8.88 -9.26
N GLY A 127 3.70 -10.21 -9.39
CA GLY A 127 4.81 -11.13 -9.30
C GLY A 127 5.73 -11.10 -10.52
N GLU A 128 6.80 -11.88 -10.50
CA GLU A 128 7.82 -11.94 -11.58
C GLU A 128 7.25 -12.39 -12.93
N LYS A 129 6.17 -13.17 -12.91
CA LYS A 129 5.49 -13.66 -14.14
C LYS A 129 4.40 -12.69 -14.63
N GLY A 130 4.27 -11.52 -14.01
CA GLY A 130 3.22 -10.55 -14.31
C GLY A 130 1.86 -10.88 -13.69
N ASP A 131 1.77 -11.92 -12.87
CA ASP A 131 0.57 -12.31 -12.14
C ASP A 131 0.19 -11.26 -11.11
N LEU A 132 -1.10 -10.94 -11.02
CA LEU A 132 -1.61 -10.04 -9.99
C LEU A 132 -1.49 -10.72 -8.62
N VAL A 133 -0.88 -10.02 -7.67
CA VAL A 133 -0.75 -10.47 -6.27
C VAL A 133 -1.70 -9.72 -5.36
N PHE A 134 -1.72 -8.38 -5.46
CA PHE A 134 -2.60 -7.55 -4.64
C PHE A 134 -3.01 -6.26 -5.34
N LYS A 135 -4.13 -5.72 -4.87
CA LYS A 135 -4.53 -4.31 -5.06
C LYS A 135 -4.80 -3.69 -3.70
N VAL A 136 -4.30 -2.49 -3.52
CA VAL A 136 -4.51 -1.68 -2.32
C VAL A 136 -5.15 -0.37 -2.73
N ARG A 137 -6.20 0.04 -2.04
CA ARG A 137 -6.85 1.34 -2.27
C ARG A 137 -6.79 2.16 -1.00
N SER A 138 -6.17 3.33 -1.09
CA SER A 138 -5.95 4.25 0.02
C SER A 138 -6.68 5.55 -0.25
N THR A 139 -7.41 6.05 0.73
CA THR A 139 -8.08 7.35 0.67
C THR A 139 -7.40 8.30 1.65
N PHE A 140 -6.83 9.36 1.12
CA PHE A 140 -6.17 10.41 1.89
C PHE A 140 -7.01 11.67 1.92
N ILE A 141 -7.14 12.27 3.09
CA ILE A 141 -7.82 13.55 3.29
C ILE A 141 -6.76 14.63 3.44
N LEU A 142 -6.80 15.62 2.55
CA LEU A 142 -5.87 16.73 2.55
C LEU A 142 -6.59 18.00 3.01
N ARG A 143 -6.19 18.50 4.16
CA ARG A 143 -6.69 19.77 4.69
C ARG A 143 -5.86 20.92 4.12
N ARG A 144 -6.57 21.96 3.70
CA ARG A 144 -5.94 23.24 3.38
C ARG A 144 -5.57 23.91 4.70
N GLY A 145 -4.31 24.32 4.84
CA GLY A 145 -3.87 25.12 5.97
C GLY A 145 -4.47 26.54 5.93
#